data_f3e94b26473e6c69091e08d14ebd571f
#
_entry.id   f3e94b26473e6c69091e08d14ebd571f
#
_cell.length_a   1.000
_cell.length_b   1.000
_cell.length_c   1.000
_cell.angle_alpha   90.00
_cell.angle_beta   90.00
_cell.angle_gamma   90.00
#
_symmetry.space_group_name_H-M   'P 1'
#
loop_
_entity.id
_entity.type
_entity.pdbx_description
1 polymer ?
#
loop_
_entity_poly.entity_id
_entity_poly.type
_entity_poly.pdbx_seq_one_letter_code
_entity_poly.pdbx_strand_id
1 'polypeptide(L)'
;HVHRELPPYTSVYLSYRDERCVKIRIGSDNKEAYEQLAKDYFDKNHVLKKSAYARIGSFLKQARQISDTFRCYKDAIDFSIDIREKAKRMKIVKTYDDEKLNNLLKVNLYPYQKEGIRFAAKAGKAIIADEMGLGKTIQAIGTAELLRKEGLIGSVLILCPTSLKYQWRSEIKKFTDAEVFVIEGSHLKRKEAYNRPEPYKIISYNSAANDIKILGCLQTDMLIMDEVQR
;
A
#
# COMPACT_ATOMS: atom_id res chain seq x y z
N HIS A 1 15.20 -36.41 21.43
CA HIS A 1 15.65 -35.53 20.32
C HIS A 1 15.20 -36.17 19.00
N VAL A 2 14.09 -35.69 18.43
CA VAL A 2 13.71 -36.04 17.08
C VAL A 2 14.62 -35.22 16.17
N HIS A 3 15.60 -35.85 15.53
CA HIS A 3 16.31 -35.24 14.39
C HIS A 3 15.29 -34.99 13.28
N ARG A 4 14.74 -33.78 13.21
CA ARG A 4 13.99 -33.36 12.02
C ARG A 4 15.01 -33.19 10.92
N GLU A 5 15.04 -34.14 9.99
CA GLU A 5 15.78 -33.98 8.75
C GLU A 5 15.36 -32.67 8.08
N LEU A 6 16.34 -31.89 7.62
CA LEU A 6 16.07 -30.68 6.87
C LEU A 6 15.36 -31.07 5.56
N PRO A 7 14.30 -30.36 5.17
CA PRO A 7 13.69 -30.64 3.88
C PRO A 7 14.72 -30.43 2.75
N PRO A 8 14.63 -31.20 1.67
CA PRO A 8 15.58 -31.09 0.56
C PRO A 8 15.58 -29.69 -0.08
N TYR A 9 14.45 -29.01 -0.08
CA TYR A 9 14.29 -27.71 -0.74
C TYR A 9 14.61 -26.51 0.16
N THR A 10 15.18 -25.50 -0.46
CA THR A 10 15.38 -24.17 0.18
C THR A 10 14.11 -23.33 0.09
N SER A 11 13.81 -22.59 1.15
CA SER A 11 12.59 -21.75 1.18
C SER A 11 12.80 -20.39 1.85
N VAL A 12 12.09 -19.39 1.33
CA VAL A 12 11.94 -18.05 1.94
C VAL A 12 10.54 -17.92 2.51
N TYR A 13 10.43 -17.52 3.75
CA TYR A 13 9.18 -17.45 4.50
C TYR A 13 9.15 -16.27 5.46
N LEU A 14 7.94 -15.85 5.86
CA LEU A 14 7.71 -14.84 6.88
C LEU A 14 7.71 -15.50 8.27
N SER A 15 8.57 -15.04 9.16
CA SER A 15 8.55 -15.43 10.56
C SER A 15 7.67 -14.49 11.37
N TYR A 16 6.78 -15.05 12.18
CA TYR A 16 5.84 -14.33 13.04
C TYR A 16 6.26 -14.35 14.52
N ARG A 17 7.47 -14.89 14.83
CA ARG A 17 8.02 -14.85 16.18
C ARG A 17 8.52 -13.44 16.46
N ASP A 18 8.52 -13.01 17.70
CA ASP A 18 9.01 -11.70 18.17
C ASP A 18 8.64 -10.52 17.23
N GLU A 19 9.47 -10.20 16.27
CA GLU A 19 9.19 -9.25 15.19
C GLU A 19 9.02 -9.98 13.86
N ARG A 20 8.03 -9.54 13.06
CA ARG A 20 7.85 -10.08 11.70
C ARG A 20 9.07 -9.79 10.85
N CYS A 21 9.68 -10.84 10.33
CA CYS A 21 10.84 -10.74 9.46
C CYS A 21 10.87 -11.85 8.41
N VAL A 22 11.46 -11.56 7.26
CA VAL A 22 11.66 -12.55 6.21
C VAL A 22 12.89 -13.37 6.53
N LYS A 23 12.75 -14.70 6.52
CA LYS A 23 13.82 -15.65 6.76
C LYS A 23 14.01 -16.61 5.61
N ILE A 24 15.24 -17.13 5.50
CA ILE A 24 15.56 -18.23 4.61
C ILE A 24 15.79 -19.50 5.44
N ARG A 25 15.27 -20.63 4.95
CA ARG A 25 15.65 -21.97 5.39
C ARG A 25 16.35 -22.64 4.22
N ILE A 26 17.62 -22.96 4.40
CA ILE A 26 18.42 -23.65 3.40
C ILE A 26 18.20 -25.16 3.58
N GLY A 27 17.81 -25.83 2.50
CA GLY A 27 17.62 -27.26 2.45
C GLY A 27 18.93 -28.00 2.20
N SER A 28 18.86 -29.34 2.13
CA SER A 28 20.04 -30.18 1.85
C SER A 28 20.51 -30.06 0.40
N ASP A 29 19.57 -29.87 -0.54
CA ASP A 29 19.87 -29.79 -1.97
C ASP A 29 20.50 -28.46 -2.35
N ASN A 30 21.63 -28.51 -3.06
CA ASN A 30 22.39 -27.32 -3.49
C ASN A 30 22.77 -26.38 -2.33
N LYS A 31 23.00 -26.93 -1.15
CA LYS A 31 23.22 -26.18 0.09
C LYS A 31 24.29 -25.10 -0.06
N GLU A 32 25.47 -25.47 -0.57
CA GLU A 32 26.59 -24.54 -0.72
C GLU A 32 26.26 -23.35 -1.62
N ALA A 33 25.56 -23.59 -2.76
CA ALA A 33 25.15 -22.53 -3.68
C ALA A 33 24.16 -21.57 -3.02
N TYR A 34 23.20 -22.08 -2.25
CA TYR A 34 22.27 -21.25 -1.51
C TYR A 34 22.93 -20.49 -0.36
N GLU A 35 23.86 -21.10 0.37
CA GLU A 35 24.63 -20.42 1.43
C GLU A 35 25.46 -19.27 0.85
N GLN A 36 26.10 -19.48 -0.30
CA GLN A 36 26.87 -18.44 -0.97
C GLN A 36 25.97 -17.29 -1.42
N LEU A 37 24.84 -17.60 -2.08
CA LEU A 37 23.87 -16.58 -2.50
C LEU A 37 23.26 -15.82 -1.31
N ALA A 38 22.94 -16.54 -0.22
CA ALA A 38 22.31 -15.96 0.95
C ALA A 38 23.20 -14.95 1.68
N LYS A 39 24.52 -15.08 1.65
CA LYS A 39 25.46 -14.18 2.35
C LYS A 39 25.25 -12.70 2.05
N ASP A 40 24.88 -12.36 0.82
CA ASP A 40 24.69 -10.97 0.37
C ASP A 40 23.35 -10.38 0.84
N TYR A 41 22.35 -11.24 1.09
CA TYR A 41 20.97 -10.84 1.36
C TYR A 41 20.52 -11.08 2.79
N PHE A 42 21.01 -12.14 3.44
CA PHE A 42 20.62 -12.55 4.79
C PHE A 42 21.75 -12.39 5.78
N ASP A 43 21.40 -12.21 7.03
CA ASP A 43 22.37 -12.17 8.14
C ASP A 43 22.70 -13.59 8.66
N LYS A 44 23.58 -13.63 9.69
CA LYS A 44 23.97 -14.89 10.35
C LYS A 44 22.83 -15.69 11.00
N ASN A 45 21.69 -15.02 11.25
CA ASN A 45 20.47 -15.63 11.80
C ASN A 45 19.48 -16.00 10.70
N HIS A 46 19.92 -15.99 9.44
CA HIS A 46 19.08 -16.23 8.26
C HIS A 46 17.92 -15.23 8.09
N VAL A 47 18.03 -14.02 8.66
CA VAL A 47 17.05 -12.93 8.51
C VAL A 47 17.47 -12.03 7.35
N LEU A 48 16.50 -11.65 6.52
CA LEU A 48 16.71 -10.72 5.40
C LEU A 48 17.19 -9.36 5.94
N LYS A 49 18.36 -8.91 5.48
CA LYS A 49 18.95 -7.62 5.86
C LYS A 49 18.05 -6.46 5.44
N LYS A 50 17.96 -5.40 6.23
CA LYS A 50 17.16 -4.20 5.89
C LYS A 50 17.50 -3.61 4.52
N SER A 51 18.77 -3.61 4.14
CA SER A 51 19.25 -3.15 2.83
C SER A 51 18.86 -4.08 1.67
N ALA A 52 18.54 -5.33 1.95
CA ALA A 52 18.24 -6.34 0.94
C ALA A 52 16.76 -6.37 0.52
N TYR A 53 15.84 -5.76 1.29
CA TYR A 53 14.43 -5.68 0.88
C TYR A 53 14.22 -5.06 -0.49
N ALA A 54 15.00 -4.05 -0.86
CA ALA A 54 14.93 -3.42 -2.18
C ALA A 54 15.35 -4.36 -3.32
N ARG A 55 16.21 -5.35 -3.02
CA ARG A 55 16.81 -6.27 -3.98
C ARG A 55 16.30 -7.71 -3.86
N ILE A 56 15.27 -7.95 -3.06
CA ILE A 56 14.73 -9.31 -2.85
C ILE A 56 14.33 -10.00 -4.16
N GLY A 57 13.80 -9.24 -5.12
CA GLY A 57 13.45 -9.77 -6.44
C GLY A 57 14.65 -10.37 -7.19
N SER A 58 15.84 -9.75 -7.08
CA SER A 58 17.07 -10.27 -7.67
C SER A 58 17.50 -11.57 -6.98
N PHE A 59 17.39 -11.63 -5.66
CA PHE A 59 17.63 -12.86 -4.90
C PHE A 59 16.70 -13.98 -5.37
N LEU A 60 15.39 -13.73 -5.44
CA LEU A 60 14.40 -14.75 -5.82
C LEU A 60 14.64 -15.27 -7.25
N LYS A 61 15.04 -14.38 -8.18
CA LYS A 61 15.40 -14.77 -9.54
C LYS A 61 16.61 -15.71 -9.58
N GLN A 62 17.68 -15.37 -8.86
CA GLN A 62 18.90 -16.18 -8.77
C GLN A 62 18.65 -17.51 -8.04
N ALA A 63 17.88 -17.48 -6.95
CA ALA A 63 17.55 -18.68 -6.18
C ALA A 63 16.76 -19.72 -7.02
N ARG A 64 15.86 -19.26 -7.89
CA ARG A 64 15.13 -20.15 -8.82
C ARG A 64 16.02 -20.73 -9.92
N GLN A 65 17.14 -20.09 -10.25
CA GLN A 65 18.11 -20.63 -11.21
C GLN A 65 18.98 -21.75 -10.63
N ILE A 66 19.11 -21.80 -9.29
CA ILE A 66 19.84 -22.87 -8.61
C ILE A 66 19.04 -24.18 -8.62
N SER A 67 17.73 -24.11 -8.34
CA SER A 67 16.87 -25.29 -8.33
C SER A 67 15.41 -24.92 -8.51
N ASP A 68 14.67 -25.74 -9.27
CA ASP A 68 13.22 -25.63 -9.46
C ASP A 68 12.43 -25.99 -8.18
N THR A 69 13.09 -26.64 -7.20
CA THR A 69 12.48 -26.97 -5.91
C THR A 69 12.46 -25.77 -4.93
N PHE A 70 13.10 -24.64 -5.28
CA PHE A 70 13.10 -23.43 -4.46
C PHE A 70 11.68 -22.91 -4.24
N ARG A 71 11.36 -22.56 -2.99
CA ARG A 71 10.03 -22.04 -2.62
C ARG A 71 10.14 -20.65 -2.01
N CYS A 72 9.22 -19.79 -2.39
CA CYS A 72 9.02 -18.50 -1.71
C CYS A 72 7.55 -18.36 -1.37
N TYR A 73 7.23 -18.19 -0.11
CA TYR A 73 5.85 -18.07 0.34
C TYR A 73 5.33 -16.65 0.07
N LYS A 74 4.04 -16.58 -0.28
CA LYS A 74 3.39 -15.33 -0.71
C LYS A 74 3.46 -14.25 0.37
N ASP A 75 3.24 -14.59 1.62
CA ASP A 75 3.29 -13.67 2.75
C ASP A 75 4.67 -13.01 2.93
N ALA A 76 5.76 -13.72 2.64
CA ALA A 76 7.11 -13.15 2.66
C ALA A 76 7.33 -12.15 1.52
N ILE A 77 6.74 -12.42 0.35
CA ILE A 77 6.78 -11.49 -0.80
C ILE A 77 5.97 -10.24 -0.46
N ASP A 78 4.72 -10.41 -0.02
CA ASP A 78 3.82 -9.31 0.30
C ASP A 78 4.42 -8.40 1.39
N PHE A 79 4.98 -8.99 2.45
CA PHE A 79 5.68 -8.24 3.50
C PHE A 79 6.91 -7.49 2.98
N SER A 80 7.68 -8.09 2.08
CA SER A 80 8.85 -7.44 1.46
C SER A 80 8.45 -6.24 0.60
N ILE A 81 7.34 -6.36 -0.13
CA ILE A 81 6.76 -5.26 -0.91
C ILE A 81 6.32 -4.13 0.02
N ASP A 82 5.59 -4.44 1.09
CA ASP A 82 5.14 -3.45 2.08
C ASP A 82 6.30 -2.66 2.70
N ILE A 83 7.38 -3.34 3.10
CA ILE A 83 8.59 -2.70 3.65
C ILE A 83 9.23 -1.76 2.61
N ARG A 84 9.35 -2.20 1.37
CA ARG A 84 9.93 -1.40 0.28
C ARG A 84 9.09 -0.16 -0.01
N GLU A 85 7.78 -0.32 -0.14
CA GLU A 85 6.87 0.80 -0.41
C GLU A 85 6.83 1.79 0.76
N LYS A 86 6.86 1.30 2.00
CA LYS A 86 7.00 2.15 3.19
C LYS A 86 8.30 2.96 3.16
N ALA A 87 9.40 2.35 2.78
CA ALA A 87 10.69 3.06 2.68
C ALA A 87 10.66 4.15 1.61
N LYS A 88 10.01 3.91 0.47
CA LYS A 88 9.81 4.93 -0.58
C LYS A 88 8.96 6.10 -0.05
N ARG A 89 7.80 5.81 0.54
CA ARG A 89 6.93 6.84 1.12
C ARG A 89 7.65 7.68 2.16
N MET A 90 8.43 7.05 3.05
CA MET A 90 9.22 7.76 4.06
C MET A 90 10.24 8.73 3.46
N LYS A 91 10.91 8.35 2.37
CA LYS A 91 11.86 9.23 1.67
C LYS A 91 11.13 10.45 1.09
N ILE A 92 10.02 10.21 0.40
CA ILE A 92 9.23 11.26 -0.25
C ILE A 92 8.66 12.23 0.79
N VAL A 93 8.01 11.72 1.84
CA VAL A 93 7.42 12.58 2.88
C VAL A 93 8.46 13.49 3.54
N LYS A 94 9.72 13.04 3.68
CA LYS A 94 10.81 13.88 4.19
C LYS A 94 11.15 15.08 3.30
N THR A 95 10.84 15.02 2.00
CA THR A 95 11.07 16.15 1.07
C THR A 95 9.92 17.16 1.07
N TYR A 96 8.81 16.84 1.75
CA TYR A 96 7.66 17.73 1.87
C TYR A 96 7.76 18.57 3.15
N ASP A 97 8.40 19.71 3.02
CA ASP A 97 8.39 20.77 4.03
C ASP A 97 7.03 21.48 4.08
N ASP A 98 6.90 22.49 4.92
CA ASP A 98 5.66 23.24 5.08
C ASP A 98 5.30 24.07 3.86
N GLU A 99 6.29 24.56 3.12
CA GLU A 99 6.09 25.34 1.89
C GLU A 99 5.50 24.48 0.78
N LYS A 100 6.07 23.30 0.54
CA LYS A 100 5.52 22.34 -0.43
C LYS A 100 4.11 21.88 -0.07
N LEU A 101 3.81 21.70 1.21
CA LEU A 101 2.47 21.35 1.65
C LEU A 101 1.47 22.51 1.49
N ASN A 102 1.90 23.77 1.64
CA ASN A 102 1.03 24.91 1.36
C ASN A 102 0.64 24.99 -0.13
N ASN A 103 1.52 24.54 -1.01
CA ASN A 103 1.30 24.51 -2.45
C ASN A 103 0.68 23.18 -2.96
N LEU A 104 0.33 22.28 -2.04
CA LEU A 104 -0.21 20.97 -2.37
C LEU A 104 -1.66 21.04 -2.84
N LEU A 105 -2.47 21.82 -2.13
CA LEU A 105 -3.91 22.04 -2.38
C LEU A 105 -4.16 23.52 -2.67
N LYS A 106 -5.34 23.83 -3.20
CA LYS A 106 -5.79 25.21 -3.51
C LYS A 106 -6.10 26.05 -2.25
N VAL A 107 -5.89 25.53 -1.06
CA VAL A 107 -6.18 26.19 0.21
C VAL A 107 -5.01 26.02 1.16
N ASN A 108 -4.86 26.96 2.08
CA ASN A 108 -3.85 26.86 3.11
C ASN A 108 -4.23 25.80 4.13
N LEU A 109 -3.27 24.96 4.47
CA LEU A 109 -3.42 23.90 5.46
C LEU A 109 -3.01 24.40 6.85
N TYR A 110 -3.80 24.05 7.86
CA TYR A 110 -3.40 24.25 9.25
C TYR A 110 -2.24 23.32 9.63
N PRO A 111 -1.41 23.69 10.62
CA PRO A 111 -0.25 22.87 11.01
C PRO A 111 -0.61 21.42 11.33
N TYR A 112 -1.67 21.18 12.10
CA TYR A 112 -2.11 19.82 12.43
C TYR A 112 -2.58 19.02 11.20
N GLN A 113 -3.18 19.68 10.19
CA GLN A 113 -3.57 19.02 8.93
C GLN A 113 -2.34 18.59 8.13
N LYS A 114 -1.30 19.41 8.11
CA LYS A 114 -0.02 19.06 7.48
C LYS A 114 0.62 17.85 8.17
N GLU A 115 0.57 17.79 9.49
CA GLU A 115 1.04 16.62 10.25
C GLU A 115 0.23 15.36 9.94
N GLY A 116 -1.10 15.47 9.90
CA GLY A 116 -1.98 14.37 9.52
C GLY A 116 -1.69 13.83 8.12
N ILE A 117 -1.48 14.71 7.14
CA ILE A 117 -1.09 14.36 5.76
C ILE A 117 0.26 13.62 5.76
N ARG A 118 1.28 14.16 6.43
CA ARG A 118 2.59 13.51 6.53
C ARG A 118 2.50 12.13 7.20
N PHE A 119 1.73 12.05 8.28
CA PHE A 119 1.52 10.80 9.01
C PHE A 119 0.87 9.74 8.12
N ALA A 120 -0.26 10.06 7.48
CA ALA A 120 -1.01 9.13 6.65
C ALA A 120 -0.19 8.69 5.41
N ALA A 121 0.45 9.64 4.72
CA ALA A 121 1.30 9.34 3.57
C ALA A 121 2.49 8.43 3.93
N LYS A 122 3.12 8.64 5.09
CA LYS A 122 4.22 7.83 5.58
C LYS A 122 3.77 6.43 5.99
N ALA A 123 2.65 6.33 6.70
CA ALA A 123 2.12 5.07 7.20
C ALA A 123 1.62 4.15 6.07
N GLY A 124 0.97 4.70 5.03
CA GLY A 124 0.35 3.97 3.92
C GLY A 124 -0.99 3.32 4.28
N LYS A 125 -1.16 2.93 5.54
CA LYS A 125 -2.45 2.53 6.14
C LYS A 125 -2.60 3.33 7.43
N ALA A 126 -3.59 4.20 7.50
CA ALA A 126 -3.80 5.11 8.61
C ALA A 126 -5.27 5.29 8.90
N ILE A 127 -5.59 5.58 10.16
CA ILE A 127 -6.88 6.05 10.59
C ILE A 127 -6.70 7.51 11.01
N ILE A 128 -7.47 8.42 10.42
CA ILE A 128 -7.54 9.83 10.81
C ILE A 128 -8.75 9.97 11.72
N ALA A 129 -8.50 10.05 13.03
CA ALA A 129 -9.53 10.04 14.08
C ALA A 129 -9.68 11.40 14.78
N ASP A 130 -9.39 12.49 14.09
CA ASP A 130 -9.57 13.84 14.59
C ASP A 130 -11.05 14.12 14.94
N GLU A 131 -11.28 15.09 15.80
CA GLU A 131 -12.65 15.52 16.14
C GLU A 131 -13.42 16.02 14.90
N MET A 132 -14.73 16.07 15.03
CA MET A 132 -15.61 16.58 13.97
C MET A 132 -15.25 18.05 13.66
N GLY A 133 -15.23 18.38 12.36
CA GLY A 133 -14.93 19.76 11.93
C GLY A 133 -13.43 20.08 11.74
N LEU A 134 -12.51 19.26 12.20
CA LEU A 134 -11.07 19.49 12.04
C LEU A 134 -10.51 19.17 10.65
N GLY A 135 -11.39 18.85 9.69
CA GLY A 135 -10.96 18.70 8.29
C GLY A 135 -10.31 17.35 8.00
N LYS A 136 -10.87 16.24 8.48
CA LYS A 136 -10.44 14.89 8.10
C LYS A 136 -10.44 14.69 6.59
N THR A 137 -11.44 15.21 5.91
CA THR A 137 -11.58 15.11 4.44
C THR A 137 -10.43 15.81 3.71
N ILE A 138 -10.03 17.02 4.13
CA ILE A 138 -8.90 17.71 3.50
C ILE A 138 -7.57 17.01 3.76
N GLN A 139 -7.40 16.37 4.92
CA GLN A 139 -6.22 15.57 5.20
C GLN A 139 -6.16 14.32 4.31
N ALA A 140 -7.29 13.65 4.11
CA ALA A 140 -7.39 12.49 3.22
C ALA A 140 -7.10 12.88 1.75
N ILE A 141 -7.68 13.98 1.26
CA ILE A 141 -7.42 14.53 -0.08
C ILE A 141 -5.96 14.97 -0.21
N GLY A 142 -5.42 15.67 0.78
CA GLY A 142 -4.01 16.09 0.79
C GLY A 142 -3.04 14.91 0.78
N THR A 143 -3.36 13.85 1.51
CA THR A 143 -2.57 12.60 1.47
C THR A 143 -2.58 11.98 0.07
N ALA A 144 -3.76 11.89 -0.55
CA ALA A 144 -3.89 11.36 -1.90
C ALA A 144 -3.13 12.22 -2.93
N GLU A 145 -3.26 13.55 -2.88
CA GLU A 145 -2.57 14.45 -3.80
C GLU A 145 -1.05 14.43 -3.63
N LEU A 146 -0.56 14.32 -2.40
CA LEU A 146 0.87 14.16 -2.15
C LEU A 146 1.40 12.89 -2.86
N LEU A 147 0.73 11.76 -2.65
CA LEU A 147 1.13 10.49 -3.24
C LEU A 147 0.97 10.48 -4.77
N ARG A 148 -0.06 11.16 -5.30
CA ARG A 148 -0.28 11.27 -6.74
C ARG A 148 0.75 12.18 -7.44
N LYS A 149 1.07 13.34 -6.88
CA LYS A 149 2.10 14.25 -7.42
C LYS A 149 3.47 13.60 -7.48
N GLU A 150 3.75 12.69 -6.57
CA GLU A 150 4.99 11.90 -6.56
C GLU A 150 4.94 10.62 -7.41
N GLY A 151 3.85 10.40 -8.15
CA GLY A 151 3.69 9.22 -9.00
C GLY A 151 3.64 7.89 -8.27
N LEU A 152 3.33 7.90 -6.97
CA LEU A 152 3.20 6.67 -6.17
C LEU A 152 1.84 6.01 -6.33
N ILE A 153 0.81 6.80 -6.64
CA ILE A 153 -0.54 6.32 -6.93
C ILE A 153 -1.12 7.06 -8.14
N GLY A 154 -1.95 6.40 -8.92
CA GLY A 154 -2.68 6.98 -10.04
C GLY A 154 -4.19 7.03 -9.80
N SER A 155 -4.71 6.14 -8.96
CA SER A 155 -6.14 5.94 -8.75
C SER A 155 -6.52 5.92 -7.26
N VAL A 156 -7.63 6.59 -6.95
CA VAL A 156 -8.20 6.69 -5.59
C VAL A 156 -9.67 6.31 -5.64
N LEU A 157 -10.05 5.32 -4.84
CA LEU A 157 -11.45 4.96 -4.64
C LEU A 157 -11.91 5.42 -3.26
N ILE A 158 -13.03 6.16 -3.23
CA ILE A 158 -13.61 6.69 -1.99
C ILE A 158 -14.92 5.97 -1.72
N LEU A 159 -15.00 5.30 -0.57
CA LEU A 159 -16.22 4.70 -0.03
C LEU A 159 -16.77 5.61 1.05
N CYS A 160 -18.03 6.01 0.89
CA CYS A 160 -18.70 6.88 1.84
C CYS A 160 -20.21 6.56 1.94
N PRO A 161 -20.92 7.09 2.94
CA PRO A 161 -22.38 7.09 2.95
C PRO A 161 -22.97 7.72 1.70
N THR A 162 -24.13 7.25 1.26
CA THR A 162 -24.78 7.73 0.02
C THR A 162 -24.98 9.25 0.00
N SER A 163 -25.31 9.84 1.15
CA SER A 163 -25.53 11.29 1.31
C SER A 163 -24.26 12.13 1.12
N LEU A 164 -23.08 11.54 1.33
CA LEU A 164 -21.81 12.26 1.29
C LEU A 164 -21.10 12.22 -0.07
N LYS A 165 -21.57 11.44 -1.04
CA LYS A 165 -20.92 11.29 -2.35
C LYS A 165 -20.65 12.64 -3.05
N TYR A 166 -21.66 13.48 -3.10
CA TYR A 166 -21.54 14.77 -3.78
C TYR A 166 -20.79 15.82 -2.98
N GLN A 167 -20.80 15.70 -1.64
CA GLN A 167 -19.95 16.51 -0.78
C GLN A 167 -18.46 16.19 -1.07
N TRP A 168 -18.09 14.93 -1.10
CA TRP A 168 -16.73 14.49 -1.48
C TRP A 168 -16.33 15.03 -2.86
N ARG A 169 -17.21 14.90 -3.85
CA ARG A 169 -16.98 15.47 -5.18
C ARG A 169 -16.72 16.97 -5.14
N SER A 170 -17.53 17.70 -4.38
CA SER A 170 -17.40 19.17 -4.24
C SER A 170 -16.07 19.54 -3.56
N GLU A 171 -15.69 18.83 -2.51
CA GLU A 171 -14.46 19.10 -1.78
C GLU A 171 -13.21 18.78 -2.61
N ILE A 172 -13.20 17.67 -3.36
CA ILE A 172 -12.10 17.37 -4.28
C ILE A 172 -11.92 18.48 -5.32
N LYS A 173 -13.00 18.94 -5.95
CA LYS A 173 -12.95 20.04 -6.93
C LYS A 173 -12.55 21.38 -6.32
N LYS A 174 -12.94 21.62 -5.07
CA LYS A 174 -12.57 22.82 -4.32
C LYS A 174 -11.06 22.85 -3.99
N PHE A 175 -10.51 21.73 -3.61
CA PHE A 175 -9.15 21.66 -3.10
C PHE A 175 -8.10 21.27 -4.14
N THR A 176 -8.51 20.68 -5.26
CA THR A 176 -7.62 20.14 -6.30
C THR A 176 -8.08 20.50 -7.71
N ASP A 177 -7.21 20.26 -8.70
CA ASP A 177 -7.57 20.28 -10.13
C ASP A 177 -7.87 18.87 -10.67
N ALA A 178 -7.94 17.88 -9.80
CA ALA A 178 -8.14 16.51 -10.22
C ALA A 178 -9.58 16.24 -10.67
N GLU A 179 -9.72 15.45 -11.71
CA GLU A 179 -11.03 14.97 -12.16
C GLU A 179 -11.57 13.90 -11.17
N VAL A 180 -12.90 13.96 -10.98
CA VAL A 180 -13.59 13.08 -10.03
C VAL A 180 -14.90 12.59 -10.62
N PHE A 181 -15.12 11.29 -10.49
CA PHE A 181 -16.34 10.63 -10.97
C PHE A 181 -17.13 9.99 -9.82
N VAL A 182 -18.45 10.20 -9.80
CA VAL A 182 -19.35 9.53 -8.84
C VAL A 182 -19.94 8.30 -9.51
N ILE A 183 -19.64 7.14 -8.98
CA ILE A 183 -20.13 5.85 -9.47
C ILE A 183 -21.55 5.62 -8.93
N GLU A 184 -22.53 5.53 -9.86
CA GLU A 184 -23.94 5.32 -9.54
C GLU A 184 -24.73 4.72 -10.72
N GLY A 185 -26.00 4.43 -10.48
CA GLY A 185 -26.89 3.85 -11.47
C GLY A 185 -26.98 2.32 -11.38
N SER A 186 -27.37 1.68 -12.49
CA SER A 186 -27.50 0.22 -12.57
C SER A 186 -26.14 -0.49 -12.45
N HIS A 187 -26.15 -1.77 -12.12
CA HIS A 187 -24.94 -2.59 -12.03
C HIS A 187 -24.06 -2.50 -13.28
N LEU A 188 -24.67 -2.53 -14.47
CA LEU A 188 -23.91 -2.42 -15.73
C LEU A 188 -23.23 -1.05 -15.87
N LYS A 189 -23.94 0.03 -15.58
CA LYS A 189 -23.36 1.39 -15.61
C LYS A 189 -22.21 1.53 -14.62
N ARG A 190 -22.35 0.97 -13.42
CA ARG A 190 -21.29 1.01 -12.43
C ARG A 190 -20.07 0.20 -12.84
N LYS A 191 -20.26 -0.99 -13.47
CA LYS A 191 -19.17 -1.81 -14.01
C LYS A 191 -18.32 -1.03 -15.03
N GLU A 192 -18.93 -0.28 -15.91
CA GLU A 192 -18.24 0.60 -16.86
C GLU A 192 -17.53 1.77 -16.15
N ALA A 193 -18.20 2.36 -15.15
CA ALA A 193 -17.70 3.49 -14.39
C ALA A 193 -16.41 3.19 -13.60
N TYR A 194 -16.20 1.98 -13.15
CA TYR A 194 -14.94 1.60 -12.49
C TYR A 194 -13.70 1.72 -13.40
N ASN A 195 -13.87 1.55 -14.70
CA ASN A 195 -12.80 1.61 -15.70
C ASN A 195 -12.55 3.03 -16.26
N ARG A 196 -13.27 4.04 -15.77
CA ARG A 196 -13.08 5.42 -16.22
C ARG A 196 -11.71 5.97 -15.85
N PRO A 197 -11.15 6.90 -16.64
CA PRO A 197 -9.80 7.41 -16.46
C PRO A 197 -9.64 8.39 -15.28
N GLU A 198 -10.76 8.94 -14.74
CA GLU A 198 -10.69 9.91 -13.65
C GLU A 198 -9.95 9.33 -12.43
N PRO A 199 -8.97 10.08 -11.89
CA PRO A 199 -8.15 9.58 -10.79
C PRO A 199 -8.93 9.36 -9.50
N TYR A 200 -10.00 10.13 -9.27
CA TYR A 200 -10.87 9.93 -8.12
C TYR A 200 -12.21 9.33 -8.53
N LYS A 201 -12.56 8.25 -7.87
CA LYS A 201 -13.87 7.59 -7.98
C LYS A 201 -14.54 7.51 -6.63
N ILE A 202 -15.83 7.86 -6.57
CA ILE A 202 -16.62 7.88 -5.34
C ILE A 202 -17.77 6.90 -5.47
N ILE A 203 -17.95 6.04 -4.48
CA ILE A 203 -19.06 5.08 -4.44
C ILE A 203 -19.63 5.00 -3.03
N SER A 204 -20.92 4.70 -2.91
CA SER A 204 -21.53 4.43 -1.60
C SER A 204 -21.24 3.02 -1.12
N TYR A 205 -21.22 2.82 0.21
CA TYR A 205 -21.04 1.49 0.81
C TYR A 205 -22.06 0.46 0.29
N ASN A 206 -23.33 0.85 0.15
CA ASN A 206 -24.37 -0.06 -0.35
C ASN A 206 -24.10 -0.51 -1.79
N SER A 207 -23.67 0.42 -2.66
CA SER A 207 -23.32 0.07 -4.04
C SER A 207 -22.06 -0.77 -4.10
N ALA A 208 -21.05 -0.46 -3.28
CA ALA A 208 -19.81 -1.23 -3.19
C ALA A 208 -20.05 -2.67 -2.71
N ALA A 209 -20.92 -2.87 -1.73
CA ALA A 209 -21.30 -4.20 -1.25
C ALA A 209 -21.95 -5.06 -2.34
N ASN A 210 -22.80 -4.45 -3.18
CA ASN A 210 -23.40 -5.14 -4.32
C ASN A 210 -22.40 -5.45 -5.44
N ASP A 211 -21.29 -4.71 -5.50
CA ASP A 211 -20.28 -4.83 -6.54
C ASP A 211 -18.99 -5.52 -6.03
N ILE A 212 -19.05 -6.24 -4.91
CA ILE A 212 -17.88 -6.84 -4.25
C ILE A 212 -17.02 -7.70 -5.19
N LYS A 213 -17.64 -8.42 -6.13
CA LYS A 213 -16.92 -9.23 -7.12
C LYS A 213 -16.12 -8.38 -8.11
N ILE A 214 -16.66 -7.22 -8.51
CA ILE A 214 -15.97 -6.28 -9.38
C ILE A 214 -14.82 -5.62 -8.63
N LEU A 215 -15.09 -5.17 -7.40
CA LEU A 215 -14.09 -4.55 -6.55
C LEU A 215 -12.92 -5.48 -6.21
N GLY A 216 -13.18 -6.77 -6.04
CA GLY A 216 -12.14 -7.77 -5.81
C GLY A 216 -11.14 -7.93 -6.97
N CYS A 217 -11.52 -7.52 -8.18
CA CYS A 217 -10.66 -7.53 -9.37
C CYS A 217 -10.16 -6.11 -9.75
N LEU A 218 -10.66 -5.07 -9.08
CA LEU A 218 -10.30 -3.69 -9.38
C LEU A 218 -8.88 -3.39 -8.88
N GLN A 219 -8.05 -2.89 -9.79
CA GLN A 219 -6.76 -2.33 -9.40
C GLN A 219 -6.96 -0.86 -9.02
N THR A 220 -6.96 -0.58 -7.73
CA THR A 220 -6.94 0.78 -7.20
C THR A 220 -5.74 0.93 -6.26
N ASP A 221 -5.05 2.06 -6.36
CA ASP A 221 -3.81 2.27 -5.60
C ASP A 221 -4.08 2.75 -4.17
N MET A 222 -5.17 3.51 -3.98
CA MET A 222 -5.57 4.04 -2.68
C MET A 222 -7.07 3.89 -2.46
N LEU A 223 -7.43 3.39 -1.28
CA LEU A 223 -8.79 3.32 -0.80
C LEU A 223 -8.98 4.29 0.38
N ILE A 224 -9.94 5.18 0.28
CA ILE A 224 -10.39 6.04 1.37
C ILE A 224 -11.76 5.55 1.82
N MET A 225 -11.93 5.33 3.10
CA MET A 225 -13.19 4.91 3.71
C MET A 225 -13.63 5.96 4.74
N ASP A 226 -14.77 6.56 4.51
CA ASP A 226 -15.32 7.62 5.36
C ASP A 226 -16.51 7.10 6.21
N GLU A 227 -16.60 7.53 7.46
CA GLU A 227 -17.66 7.12 8.39
C GLU A 227 -17.77 5.58 8.56
N VAL A 228 -16.64 4.90 8.71
CA VAL A 228 -16.55 3.42 8.78
C VAL A 228 -17.31 2.81 9.97
N GLN A 229 -17.62 3.61 10.99
CA GLN A 229 -18.33 3.18 12.20
C GLN A 229 -19.86 3.03 12.03
N ARG A 230 -20.40 3.34 10.85
CA ARG A 230 -21.85 3.24 10.57
C ARG A 230 -22.26 1.93 9.97
#